data_c3cc832003e01d618de6ba36e1c1d615
#
_entry.id   c3cc832003e01d618de6ba36e1c1d615
#
_cell.length_a   1.000
_cell.length_b   1.000
_cell.length_c   1.000
_cell.angle_alpha   90.00
_cell.angle_beta   90.00
_cell.angle_gamma   90.00
#
_symmetry.space_group_name_H-M   'P 1'
#
loop_
_entity.id
_entity.type
_entity.pdbx_description
1 polymer ?
#
loop_
_entity_poly.entity_id
_entity_poly.type
_entity_poly.pdbx_seq_one_letter_code
_entity_poly.pdbx_strand_id
1 'polypeptide(L)'
;MKTAVDIRPLALADLNAIEEIERRSYPTPWSRSMFAGELAKPTSLCLGAFEDDRLAGYLIISRYVDAWHVMNIAVAPQFRRRGIGTALLQKLFEQTEDANRRGYTLEVRVSNEGAIKLYERLGFKARGTRRDYYTDNREDALIMWRDAEDHATLHDGESG
;
A
#
# COMPACT_ATOMS: atom_id res chain seq x y z
N MET A 1 20.83 -14.37 0.87
CA MET A 1 20.82 -13.47 -0.30
C MET A 1 19.39 -13.05 -0.61
N LYS A 2 19.18 -11.77 -0.81
CA LYS A 2 17.85 -11.29 -1.16
C LYS A 2 17.52 -11.65 -2.60
N THR A 3 16.37 -12.26 -2.79
CA THR A 3 15.86 -12.48 -4.13
C THR A 3 15.27 -11.18 -4.65
N ALA A 4 15.70 -10.76 -5.80
CA ALA A 4 15.16 -9.56 -6.41
C ALA A 4 13.71 -9.79 -6.85
N VAL A 5 12.83 -8.86 -6.54
CA VAL A 5 11.46 -8.89 -7.03
C VAL A 5 11.31 -7.89 -8.16
N ASP A 6 10.49 -8.25 -9.12
CA ASP A 6 10.13 -7.38 -10.23
C ASP A 6 8.81 -6.71 -9.89
N ILE A 7 8.80 -5.39 -9.83
CA ILE A 7 7.58 -4.64 -9.51
C ILE A 7 7.04 -4.05 -10.81
N ARG A 8 5.82 -4.45 -11.14
CA ARG A 8 5.18 -4.05 -12.39
C ARG A 8 3.67 -3.92 -12.21
N PRO A 9 2.99 -3.25 -13.14
CA PRO A 9 1.53 -3.10 -13.04
C PRO A 9 0.83 -4.45 -13.02
N LEU A 10 -0.22 -4.52 -12.21
CA LEU A 10 -1.10 -5.69 -12.17
C LEU A 10 -2.02 -5.67 -13.38
N ALA A 11 -2.45 -6.85 -13.81
CA ALA A 11 -3.36 -7.02 -14.93
C ALA A 11 -4.52 -7.93 -14.51
N LEU A 12 -5.56 -7.99 -15.33
CA LEU A 12 -6.70 -8.87 -15.05
C LEU A 12 -6.28 -10.33 -14.92
N ALA A 13 -5.25 -10.75 -15.65
CA ALA A 13 -4.74 -12.11 -15.54
C ALA A 13 -4.19 -12.44 -14.16
N ASP A 14 -3.91 -11.42 -13.34
CA ASP A 14 -3.36 -11.62 -12.00
C ASP A 14 -4.44 -11.78 -10.93
N LEU A 15 -5.72 -11.64 -11.28
CA LEU A 15 -6.80 -11.65 -10.29
C LEU A 15 -6.84 -12.90 -9.42
N ASN A 16 -6.62 -14.08 -10.01
CA ASN A 16 -6.63 -15.31 -9.21
C ASN A 16 -5.57 -15.30 -8.13
N ALA A 17 -4.36 -14.85 -8.48
CA ALA A 17 -3.26 -14.76 -7.53
C ALA A 17 -3.52 -13.70 -6.46
N ILE A 18 -4.07 -12.56 -6.86
CA ILE A 18 -4.42 -11.48 -5.93
C ILE A 18 -5.44 -11.99 -4.91
N GLU A 19 -6.50 -12.64 -5.37
CA GLU A 19 -7.54 -13.15 -4.48
C GLU A 19 -7.00 -14.18 -3.49
N GLU A 20 -6.09 -15.03 -3.94
CA GLU A 20 -5.46 -16.03 -3.09
C GLU A 20 -4.72 -15.37 -1.93
N ILE A 21 -3.92 -14.34 -2.23
CA ILE A 21 -3.17 -13.61 -1.22
C ILE A 21 -4.11 -12.86 -0.29
N GLU A 22 -5.14 -12.23 -0.83
CA GLU A 22 -6.11 -11.46 -0.05
C GLU A 22 -6.81 -12.33 0.98
N ARG A 23 -7.28 -13.51 0.57
CA ARG A 23 -7.96 -14.43 1.48
C ARG A 23 -7.07 -14.86 2.63
N ARG A 24 -5.77 -14.99 2.40
CA ARG A 24 -4.82 -15.39 3.45
C ARG A 24 -4.37 -14.24 4.31
N SER A 25 -4.66 -13.01 3.90
CA SER A 25 -4.14 -11.81 4.57
C SER A 25 -5.17 -11.12 5.45
N TYR A 26 -6.45 -11.22 5.10
CA TYR A 26 -7.48 -10.42 5.75
C TYR A 26 -8.72 -11.23 6.10
N PRO A 27 -9.32 -10.98 7.27
CA PRO A 27 -10.55 -11.68 7.68
C PRO A 27 -11.77 -11.33 6.84
N THR A 28 -11.81 -10.10 6.30
CA THR A 28 -12.86 -9.68 5.38
C THR A 28 -12.21 -9.25 4.07
N PRO A 29 -11.90 -10.22 3.20
CA PRO A 29 -11.18 -9.91 1.97
C PRO A 29 -12.03 -9.15 0.97
N TRP A 30 -11.35 -8.37 0.13
CA TRP A 30 -12.00 -7.74 -1.01
C TRP A 30 -12.48 -8.80 -1.99
N SER A 31 -13.58 -8.51 -2.67
CA SER A 31 -14.08 -9.39 -3.72
C SER A 31 -13.29 -9.21 -5.01
N ARG A 32 -13.44 -10.19 -5.91
CA ARG A 32 -12.84 -10.11 -7.24
C ARG A 32 -13.27 -8.84 -7.98
N SER A 33 -14.56 -8.48 -7.88
CA SER A 33 -15.07 -7.30 -8.57
C SER A 33 -14.48 -6.01 -8.02
N MET A 34 -14.15 -5.97 -6.73
CA MET A 34 -13.49 -4.80 -6.16
C MET A 34 -12.09 -4.61 -6.74
N PHE A 35 -11.34 -5.69 -6.87
CA PHE A 35 -10.02 -5.62 -7.50
C PHE A 35 -10.13 -5.26 -8.98
N ALA A 36 -11.04 -5.89 -9.69
CA ALA A 36 -11.22 -5.61 -11.11
C ALA A 36 -11.61 -4.14 -11.33
N GLY A 37 -12.46 -3.60 -10.44
CA GLY A 37 -12.85 -2.20 -10.50
C GLY A 37 -11.66 -1.25 -10.34
N GLU A 38 -10.76 -1.55 -9.40
CA GLU A 38 -9.57 -0.72 -9.21
C GLU A 38 -8.62 -0.82 -10.40
N LEU A 39 -8.44 -2.01 -10.95
CA LEU A 39 -7.59 -2.21 -12.11
C LEU A 39 -8.08 -1.42 -13.33
N ALA A 40 -9.39 -1.22 -13.44
CA ALA A 40 -9.99 -0.48 -14.56
C ALA A 40 -10.00 1.04 -14.35
N LYS A 41 -9.73 1.51 -13.13
CA LYS A 41 -9.89 2.92 -12.78
C LYS A 41 -8.65 3.73 -13.20
N PRO A 42 -8.82 4.80 -14.02
CA PRO A 42 -7.67 5.61 -14.43
C PRO A 42 -6.95 6.31 -13.28
N THR A 43 -7.65 6.54 -12.16
CA THR A 43 -7.08 7.23 -11.00
C THR A 43 -6.42 6.27 -10.02
N SER A 44 -6.39 4.97 -10.33
CA SER A 44 -5.76 3.97 -9.46
C SER A 44 -4.45 3.50 -10.06
N LEU A 45 -3.50 3.21 -9.18
CA LEU A 45 -2.25 2.58 -9.55
C LEU A 45 -2.21 1.24 -8.82
N CYS A 46 -2.05 0.16 -9.57
CA CYS A 46 -2.08 -1.19 -9.02
C CYS A 46 -0.76 -1.87 -9.34
N LEU A 47 0.06 -2.10 -8.33
CA LEU A 47 1.39 -2.68 -8.50
C LEU A 47 1.46 -4.08 -7.92
N GLY A 48 2.18 -4.95 -8.61
CA GLY A 48 2.49 -6.29 -8.11
C GLY A 48 3.98 -6.50 -8.01
N ALA A 49 4.39 -7.21 -6.97
CA ALA A 49 5.77 -7.66 -6.82
C ALA A 49 5.82 -9.13 -7.21
N PHE A 50 6.68 -9.45 -8.17
CA PHE A 50 6.77 -10.80 -8.72
C PHE A 50 8.15 -11.38 -8.50
N GLU A 51 8.20 -12.63 -8.12
CA GLU A 51 9.42 -13.41 -8.04
C GLU A 51 9.24 -14.61 -8.96
N ASP A 52 10.06 -14.70 -10.01
CA ASP A 52 9.95 -15.77 -11.02
C ASP A 52 8.52 -15.90 -11.55
N ASP A 53 7.92 -14.78 -11.90
CA ASP A 53 6.54 -14.68 -12.43
C ASP A 53 5.45 -15.12 -11.44
N ARG A 54 5.79 -15.33 -10.18
CA ARG A 54 4.81 -15.61 -9.13
C ARG A 54 4.54 -14.33 -8.35
N LEU A 55 3.27 -14.02 -8.16
CA LEU A 55 2.90 -12.84 -7.40
C LEU A 55 3.25 -13.05 -5.93
N ALA A 56 4.10 -12.19 -5.41
CA ALA A 56 4.53 -12.22 -4.02
C ALA A 56 3.78 -11.24 -3.14
N GLY A 57 3.29 -10.15 -3.73
CA GLY A 57 2.55 -9.14 -3.01
C GLY A 57 2.00 -8.09 -3.96
N TYR A 58 1.15 -7.21 -3.44
CA TYR A 58 0.53 -6.17 -4.28
C TYR A 58 0.21 -4.93 -3.47
N LEU A 59 0.02 -3.84 -4.19
CA LEU A 59 -0.33 -2.55 -3.63
C LEU A 59 -1.36 -1.90 -4.54
N ILE A 60 -2.51 -1.54 -3.99
CA ILE A 60 -3.58 -0.83 -4.70
C ILE A 60 -3.67 0.56 -4.09
N ILE A 61 -3.54 1.57 -4.92
CA ILE A 61 -3.59 2.94 -4.47
C ILE A 61 -4.45 3.76 -5.42
N SER A 62 -5.25 4.67 -4.87
CA SER A 62 -6.16 5.52 -5.63
C SER A 62 -5.87 6.98 -5.35
N ARG A 63 -6.01 7.79 -6.37
CA ARG A 63 -5.83 9.24 -6.22
C ARG A 63 -7.19 9.89 -5.98
N TYR A 64 -7.28 10.62 -4.88
CA TYR A 64 -8.46 11.40 -4.55
C TYR A 64 -8.07 12.85 -4.45
N VAL A 65 -8.64 13.69 -5.30
CA VAL A 65 -8.34 15.10 -5.38
C VAL A 65 -6.83 15.28 -5.62
N ASP A 66 -6.05 15.54 -4.59
CA ASP A 66 -4.61 15.77 -4.71
C ASP A 66 -3.77 14.93 -3.75
N ALA A 67 -4.38 13.87 -3.20
CA ALA A 67 -3.69 12.94 -2.31
C ALA A 67 -3.82 11.52 -2.82
N TRP A 68 -2.84 10.69 -2.51
CA TRP A 68 -2.86 9.27 -2.82
C TRP A 68 -3.31 8.48 -1.59
N HIS A 69 -4.31 7.64 -1.79
CA HIS A 69 -4.86 6.81 -0.71
C HIS A 69 -4.49 5.34 -0.94
N VAL A 70 -3.73 4.77 -0.02
CA VAL A 70 -3.40 3.34 -0.07
C VAL A 70 -4.66 2.56 0.28
N MET A 71 -5.21 1.87 -0.71
CA MET A 71 -6.48 1.15 -0.56
C MET A 71 -6.27 -0.25 -0.02
N ASN A 72 -5.20 -0.91 -0.45
CA ASN A 72 -4.94 -2.29 -0.05
C ASN A 72 -3.48 -2.63 -0.31
N ILE A 73 -2.86 -3.32 0.60
CA ILE A 73 -1.49 -3.81 0.45
C ILE A 73 -1.40 -5.17 1.14
N ALA A 74 -0.79 -6.13 0.50
CA ALA A 74 -0.59 -7.44 1.11
C ALA A 74 0.62 -8.14 0.52
N VAL A 75 1.26 -8.97 1.33
CA VAL A 75 2.38 -9.81 0.92
C VAL A 75 2.00 -11.25 1.25
N ALA A 76 2.18 -12.16 0.31
CA ALA A 76 1.87 -13.57 0.50
C ALA A 76 2.68 -14.12 1.69
N PRO A 77 2.08 -14.99 2.52
CA PRO A 77 2.75 -15.48 3.73
C PRO A 77 4.16 -16.02 3.49
N GLN A 78 4.36 -16.77 2.43
CA GLN A 78 5.66 -17.39 2.13
C GLN A 78 6.72 -16.38 1.69
N PHE A 79 6.30 -15.14 1.39
CA PHE A 79 7.22 -14.10 0.94
C PHE A 79 7.42 -12.99 1.98
N ARG A 80 6.86 -13.14 3.16
CA ARG A 80 6.97 -12.11 4.21
C ARG A 80 8.39 -12.02 4.77
N ARG A 81 8.71 -10.88 5.38
CA ARG A 81 10.02 -10.57 5.98
C ARG A 81 11.15 -10.48 4.96
N ARG A 82 10.82 -10.16 3.72
CA ARG A 82 11.81 -9.95 2.66
C ARG A 82 11.85 -8.51 2.17
N GLY A 83 11.12 -7.61 2.83
CA GLY A 83 11.07 -6.20 2.44
C GLY A 83 10.21 -5.90 1.22
N ILE A 84 9.30 -6.79 0.84
CA ILE A 84 8.47 -6.62 -0.34
C ILE A 84 7.49 -5.46 -0.17
N GLY A 85 6.86 -5.35 1.00
CA GLY A 85 5.96 -4.23 1.29
C GLY A 85 6.67 -2.89 1.17
N THR A 86 7.88 -2.81 1.71
CA THR A 86 8.73 -1.63 1.60
C THR A 86 9.04 -1.31 0.14
N ALA A 87 9.43 -2.34 -0.63
CA ALA A 87 9.76 -2.16 -2.04
C ALA A 87 8.57 -1.65 -2.85
N LEU A 88 7.38 -2.18 -2.59
CA LEU A 88 6.16 -1.73 -3.26
C LEU A 88 5.88 -0.25 -2.97
N LEU A 89 5.97 0.14 -1.72
CA LEU A 89 5.71 1.52 -1.33
C LEU A 89 6.77 2.48 -1.87
N GLN A 90 8.04 2.08 -1.84
CA GLN A 90 9.11 2.89 -2.42
C GLN A 90 8.92 3.07 -3.92
N LYS A 91 8.51 2.03 -4.62
CA LYS A 91 8.22 2.13 -6.06
C LYS A 91 7.06 3.09 -6.31
N LEU A 92 6.04 3.04 -5.48
CA LEU A 92 4.93 3.99 -5.53
C LEU A 92 5.43 5.42 -5.40
N PHE A 93 6.26 5.69 -4.40
CA PHE A 93 6.79 7.05 -4.19
C PHE A 93 7.56 7.52 -5.41
N GLU A 94 8.40 6.66 -5.99
CA GLU A 94 9.16 6.99 -7.20
C GLU A 94 8.26 7.35 -8.38
N GLN A 95 7.20 6.59 -8.58
CA GLN A 95 6.31 6.75 -9.73
C GLN A 95 5.35 7.93 -9.60
N THR A 96 5.10 8.39 -8.38
CA THR A 96 4.10 9.42 -8.13
C THR A 96 4.69 10.72 -7.58
N GLU A 97 6.00 10.82 -7.48
CA GLU A 97 6.66 11.98 -6.88
C GLU A 97 6.22 13.29 -7.51
N ASP A 98 6.22 13.36 -8.84
CA ASP A 98 5.87 14.57 -9.56
C ASP A 98 4.40 14.93 -9.51
N ALA A 99 3.53 13.94 -9.28
CA ALA A 99 2.09 14.11 -9.24
C ALA A 99 1.56 14.28 -7.82
N ASN A 100 2.44 14.23 -6.83
CA ASN A 100 2.07 14.25 -5.43
C ASN A 100 1.99 15.67 -4.90
N ARG A 101 0.80 16.10 -4.48
CA ARG A 101 0.60 17.45 -3.94
C ARG A 101 0.41 17.47 -2.45
N ARG A 102 -0.41 16.58 -1.92
CA ARG A 102 -0.69 16.53 -0.47
C ARG A 102 -0.05 15.36 0.22
N GLY A 103 0.40 14.36 -0.53
CA GLY A 103 1.05 13.22 0.06
C GLY A 103 0.21 11.95 -0.02
N TYR A 104 0.45 11.06 0.91
CA TYR A 104 -0.11 9.72 0.93
C TYR A 104 -0.82 9.47 2.25
N THR A 105 -1.96 8.81 2.20
CA THR A 105 -2.71 8.48 3.42
C THR A 105 -3.17 7.02 3.39
N LEU A 106 -3.41 6.48 4.56
CA LEU A 106 -3.92 5.12 4.70
C LEU A 106 -4.64 4.97 6.04
N GLU A 107 -5.47 3.92 6.13
CA GLU A 107 -6.02 3.46 7.40
C GLU A 107 -5.42 2.09 7.70
N VAL A 108 -5.09 1.86 8.97
CA VAL A 108 -4.54 0.58 9.42
C VAL A 108 -5.16 0.23 10.77
N ARG A 109 -5.42 -1.07 10.99
CA ARG A 109 -5.96 -1.51 12.29
C ARG A 109 -5.01 -1.11 13.41
N VAL A 110 -5.56 -0.57 14.49
CA VAL A 110 -4.74 -0.15 15.63
C VAL A 110 -3.95 -1.31 16.22
N SER A 111 -4.42 -2.54 16.06
CA SER A 111 -3.71 -3.72 16.55
C SER A 111 -2.59 -4.20 15.63
N ASN A 112 -2.52 -3.69 14.40
CA ASN A 112 -1.51 -4.15 13.42
C ASN A 112 -0.19 -3.41 13.63
N GLU A 113 0.52 -3.77 14.70
CA GLU A 113 1.75 -3.09 15.09
C GLU A 113 2.85 -3.21 14.04
N GLY A 114 2.94 -4.36 13.39
CA GLY A 114 3.94 -4.59 12.35
C GLY A 114 3.77 -3.64 11.16
N ALA A 115 2.53 -3.48 10.70
CA ALA A 115 2.24 -2.58 9.60
C ALA A 115 2.46 -1.13 9.99
N ILE A 116 2.02 -0.75 11.20
CA ILE A 116 2.21 0.61 11.69
C ILE A 116 3.70 0.98 11.71
N LYS A 117 4.54 0.08 12.23
CA LYS A 117 5.99 0.31 12.27
C LYS A 117 6.59 0.43 10.87
N LEU A 118 6.12 -0.39 9.94
CA LEU A 118 6.56 -0.30 8.55
C LEU A 118 6.25 1.08 7.98
N TYR A 119 5.02 1.55 8.16
CA TYR A 119 4.60 2.85 7.65
C TYR A 119 5.38 3.98 8.32
N GLU A 120 5.61 3.89 9.62
CA GLU A 120 6.40 4.89 10.33
C GLU A 120 7.82 4.99 9.79
N ARG A 121 8.44 3.84 9.50
CA ARG A 121 9.78 3.83 8.90
C ARG A 121 9.82 4.50 7.52
N LEU A 122 8.69 4.49 6.83
CA LEU A 122 8.58 5.12 5.50
C LEU A 122 8.08 6.56 5.55
N GLY A 123 7.98 7.13 6.74
CA GLY A 123 7.65 8.54 6.90
C GLY A 123 6.20 8.85 7.17
N PHE A 124 5.36 7.84 7.37
CA PHE A 124 3.97 8.07 7.74
C PHE A 124 3.87 8.40 9.22
N LYS A 125 2.96 9.28 9.57
CA LYS A 125 2.69 9.69 10.95
C LYS A 125 1.20 9.55 11.24
N ALA A 126 0.87 9.16 12.46
CA ALA A 126 -0.52 9.05 12.89
C ALA A 126 -1.15 10.44 12.96
N ARG A 127 -2.35 10.59 12.42
CA ARG A 127 -3.07 11.86 12.38
C ARG A 127 -4.49 11.78 12.89
N GLY A 128 -4.96 10.60 13.27
CA GLY A 128 -6.31 10.47 13.80
C GLY A 128 -6.72 9.03 13.88
N THR A 129 -7.94 8.82 14.33
CA THR A 129 -8.51 7.49 14.51
C THR A 129 -9.94 7.50 13.99
N ARG A 130 -10.31 6.46 13.23
CA ARG A 130 -11.70 6.22 12.86
C ARG A 130 -12.23 5.13 13.75
N ARG A 131 -13.20 5.45 14.58
CA ARG A 131 -13.77 4.48 15.53
C ARG A 131 -14.63 3.45 14.83
N ASP A 132 -14.55 2.21 15.29
CA ASP A 132 -15.37 1.10 14.81
C ASP A 132 -15.33 0.96 13.28
N TYR A 133 -14.18 1.24 12.69
CA TYR A 133 -14.02 1.29 11.23
C TYR A 133 -14.14 -0.10 10.60
N TYR A 134 -13.55 -1.12 11.23
CA TYR A 134 -13.56 -2.48 10.71
C TYR A 134 -14.79 -3.21 11.22
N THR A 135 -15.62 -3.68 10.29
CA THR A 135 -16.92 -4.25 10.63
C THR A 135 -16.88 -5.65 11.24
N ASP A 136 -15.76 -6.37 11.05
CA ASP A 136 -15.63 -7.72 11.55
C ASP A 136 -15.55 -7.78 13.08
N ASN A 137 -14.79 -6.89 13.69
CA ASN A 137 -14.60 -6.88 15.15
C ASN A 137 -14.72 -5.50 15.78
N ARG A 138 -15.18 -4.51 14.99
CA ARG A 138 -15.34 -3.11 15.40
C ARG A 138 -14.05 -2.45 15.85
N GLU A 139 -12.95 -2.96 15.36
CA GLU A 139 -11.67 -2.38 15.66
C GLU A 139 -11.52 -0.99 15.04
N ASP A 140 -10.84 -0.08 15.75
CA ASP A 140 -10.56 1.25 15.23
C ASP A 140 -9.48 1.20 14.16
N ALA A 141 -9.51 2.17 13.26
CA ALA A 141 -8.45 2.38 12.29
C ALA A 141 -7.62 3.58 12.68
N LEU A 142 -6.31 3.43 12.63
CA LEU A 142 -5.39 4.55 12.75
C LEU A 142 -5.25 5.17 11.37
N ILE A 143 -5.43 6.50 11.28
CA ILE A 143 -5.23 7.24 10.04
C ILE A 143 -3.79 7.74 10.03
N MET A 144 -3.05 7.41 8.98
CA MET A 144 -1.67 7.82 8.85
C MET A 144 -1.46 8.63 7.58
N TRP A 145 -0.53 9.58 7.64
CA TRP A 145 -0.18 10.43 6.52
C TRP A 145 1.33 10.55 6.34
N ARG A 146 1.74 10.54 5.09
CA ARG A 146 3.10 10.91 4.69
C ARG A 146 2.96 12.14 3.81
N ASP A 147 3.31 13.30 4.36
CA ASP A 147 3.11 14.57 3.67
C ASP A 147 4.16 14.82 2.60
N ALA A 148 3.72 15.35 1.49
CA ALA A 148 4.63 15.77 0.42
C ALA A 148 5.55 16.90 0.89
N GLU A 149 5.02 17.80 1.71
CA GLU A 149 5.79 18.92 2.25
C GLU A 149 6.94 18.46 3.14
N ASP A 150 6.69 17.47 4.00
CA ASP A 150 7.74 16.91 4.87
C ASP A 150 8.88 16.36 4.03
N HIS A 151 8.53 15.67 2.95
CA HIS A 151 9.51 15.11 2.04
C HIS A 151 10.31 16.22 1.33
N ALA A 152 9.63 17.21 0.82
CA ALA A 152 10.25 18.35 0.14
C ALA A 152 11.16 19.12 1.09
N THR A 153 10.72 19.35 2.32
CA THR A 153 11.49 20.05 3.34
C THR A 153 12.79 19.33 3.67
N LEU A 154 12.72 18.02 3.83
CA LEU A 154 13.91 17.20 4.10
C LEU A 154 14.90 17.27 2.94
N HIS A 155 14.38 17.21 1.73
CA HIS A 155 15.21 17.28 0.53
C HIS A 155 15.91 18.64 0.42
N ASP A 156 15.16 19.71 0.63
CA ASP A 156 15.70 21.08 0.61
C ASP A 156 16.75 21.26 1.70
N GLY A 157 16.52 20.69 2.86
CA GLY A 157 17.47 20.74 3.95
C GLY A 157 18.80 20.09 3.61
N GLU A 158 18.76 19.02 2.85
CA GLU A 158 19.97 18.33 2.41
C GLU A 158 20.75 19.15 1.40
N SER A 159 20.04 19.83 0.50
CA SER A 159 20.69 20.64 -0.53
C SER A 159 21.17 21.98 0.01
N GLY A 160 20.63 22.37 1.12
CA GLY A 160 21.04 23.59 1.79
C GLY A 160 22.28 23.35 2.63
#